data_78dee9e76b0e4f7686365a62e7c67b93
#
_entry.id   78dee9e76b0e4f7686365a62e7c67b93
#
_cell.length_a   1.000
_cell.length_b   1.000
_cell.length_c   1.000
_cell.angle_alpha   90.00
_cell.angle_beta   90.00
_cell.angle_gamma   90.00
#
_symmetry.space_group_name_H-M   'P 1'
#
loop_
_entity.id
_entity.type
_entity.pdbx_description
1 polymer ?
#
loop_
_entity_poly.entity_id
_entity_poly.type
_entity_poly.pdbx_seq_one_letter_code
_entity_poly.pdbx_strand_id
1 'polypeptide(L)' 'MRICVLASGSKGNSTYVETNNHKILFDMGTNIKYIKERLEELSVSLNDIDTII' A
#
# COMPACT_ATOMS: atom_id res chain seq x y z
N MET A 1 14.45 4.27 -0.17
CA MET A 1 13.29 3.51 0.37
C MET A 1 12.23 4.46 0.87
N ARG A 2 10.98 4.14 0.63
CA ARG A 2 9.85 4.95 1.09
C ARG A 2 8.87 4.03 1.80
N ILE A 3 8.42 4.45 2.98
CA ILE A 3 7.47 3.70 3.77
C ILE A 3 6.28 4.61 4.08
N CYS A 4 5.09 4.16 3.74
CA CYS A 4 3.88 4.95 3.94
C CYS A 4 2.79 4.08 4.56
N VAL A 5 2.23 4.54 5.68
CA VAL A 5 1.08 3.87 6.27
C VAL A 5 -0.16 4.34 5.53
N LEU A 6 -0.83 3.42 4.85
CA LEU A 6 -2.02 3.73 4.06
C LEU A 6 -3.28 3.72 4.91
N ALA A 7 -3.32 2.81 5.88
CA ALA A 7 -4.45 2.70 6.79
C ALA A 7 -3.99 2.14 8.11
N SER A 8 -4.54 2.63 9.20
CA SER A 8 -4.28 2.10 10.53
C SER A 8 -5.53 2.28 11.39
N GLY A 9 -5.77 1.30 12.25
CA GLY A 9 -6.90 1.37 13.15
C GLY A 9 -7.61 0.05 13.30
N SER A 10 -8.72 0.06 14.00
CA SER A 10 -9.47 -1.15 14.35
C SER A 10 -10.11 -1.85 13.15
N LYS A 11 -10.26 -1.14 12.03
CA LYS A 11 -10.92 -1.68 10.85
C LYS A 11 -9.93 -2.28 9.84
N GLY A 12 -8.65 -2.22 10.13
CA GLY A 12 -7.63 -2.81 9.28
C GLY A 12 -6.42 -1.93 9.13
N ASN A 13 -5.32 -2.56 8.73
CA ASN A 13 -4.04 -1.89 8.55
C ASN A 13 -3.52 -2.18 7.16
N SER A 14 -2.74 -1.23 6.63
CA SER A 14 -2.03 -1.44 5.38
C SER A 14 -0.83 -0.50 5.34
N THR A 15 0.31 -1.02 4.92
CA THR A 15 1.55 -0.25 4.83
C THR A 15 2.18 -0.49 3.46
N TYR A 16 2.61 0.59 2.82
CA TYR A 16 3.28 0.52 1.54
C TYR A 16 4.78 0.74 1.73
N VAL A 17 5.58 -0.14 1.14
CA VAL A 17 7.04 -0.03 1.19
C VAL A 17 7.59 -0.06 -0.23
N GLU A 18 8.41 0.92 -0.55
CA GLU A 18 9.03 1.04 -1.86
C GLU A 18 10.54 1.04 -1.70
N THR A 19 11.20 0.17 -2.44
CA THR A 19 12.66 0.16 -2.55
C THR A 19 13.03 0.56 -3.98
N ASN A 20 14.31 0.51 -4.33
CA ASN A 20 14.76 0.87 -5.67
C ASN A 20 14.12 -0.01 -6.75
N ASN A 21 13.87 -1.27 -6.43
CA ASN A 21 13.42 -2.25 -7.42
C ASN A 21 12.09 -2.91 -7.10
N HIS A 22 11.51 -2.63 -5.94
CA HIS A 22 10.31 -3.35 -5.48
C HIS A 22 9.28 -2.43 -4.86
N LYS A 23 8.02 -2.77 -5.06
CA LYS A 23 6.89 -2.11 -4.42
C LYS A 23 6.09 -3.19 -3.69
N ILE A 24 6.02 -3.09 -2.39
CA ILE A 24 5.46 -4.13 -1.52
C ILE A 24 4.32 -3.54 -0.69
N LEU A 25 3.25 -4.28 -0.60
CA LEU A 25 2.12 -3.91 0.24
C LEU A 25 2.02 -4.89 1.40
N PHE A 26 2.16 -4.39 2.62
CA PHE A 26 2.01 -5.20 3.84
C PHE A 26 0.62 -5.02 4.38
N ASP A 27 -0.10 -6.13 4.51
CA ASP A 27 -1.47 -6.18 5.00
C ASP A 27 -2.44 -5.45 4.06
N MET A 28 -3.46 -6.14 3.67
CA MET A 28 -4.60 -5.55 3.00
C MET A 28 -5.82 -5.73 3.89
N GLY A 29 -5.68 -5.24 5.12
CA GLY A 29 -6.71 -5.42 6.12
C GLY A 29 -7.91 -4.50 5.95
N THR A 30 -7.88 -3.63 4.95
CA THR A 30 -8.98 -2.73 4.70
C THR A 30 -9.47 -2.88 3.26
N ASN A 31 -10.43 -2.06 2.89
CA ASN A 31 -11.08 -2.06 1.59
C ASN A 31 -10.08 -1.77 0.47
N ILE A 32 -10.08 -2.58 -0.59
CA ILE A 32 -9.14 -2.42 -1.68
C ILE A 32 -9.32 -1.08 -2.42
N LYS A 33 -10.53 -0.59 -2.48
CA LYS A 33 -10.80 0.70 -3.11
C LYS A 33 -10.09 1.81 -2.36
N TYR A 34 -10.13 1.76 -1.04
CA TYR A 34 -9.44 2.74 -0.20
C TYR A 34 -7.93 2.68 -0.40
N ILE A 35 -7.39 1.46 -0.43
CA ILE A 35 -5.95 1.26 -0.66
C ILE A 35 -5.54 1.81 -2.01
N LYS A 36 -6.33 1.53 -3.05
CA LYS A 36 -6.06 2.02 -4.38
C LYS A 36 -6.03 3.55 -4.42
N GLU A 37 -6.98 4.19 -3.75
CA GLU A 37 -7.03 5.65 -3.70
C GLU A 37 -5.81 6.22 -2.98
N ARG A 38 -5.42 5.59 -1.87
CA ARG A 38 -4.24 6.04 -1.13
C ARG A 38 -2.96 5.89 -1.94
N LEU A 39 -2.82 4.79 -2.68
CA LEU A 39 -1.67 4.59 -3.54
C LEU A 39 -1.63 5.63 -4.66
N GLU A 40 -2.77 5.98 -5.22
CA GLU A 40 -2.84 7.00 -6.27
C GLU A 40 -2.36 8.35 -5.77
N GLU A 41 -2.60 8.67 -4.49
CA GLU A 41 -2.07 9.90 -3.90
C GLU A 41 -0.55 9.92 -3.87
N LEU A 42 0.07 8.74 -3.89
CA LEU A 42 1.52 8.58 -3.93
C LEU A 42 2.04 8.43 -5.36
N SER A 43 1.17 8.54 -6.34
CA SER A 43 1.47 8.31 -7.76
C SER A 43 1.89 6.86 -8.02
N VAL A 44 1.29 5.93 -7.30
CA VAL A 44 1.57 4.50 -7.46
C VAL A 44 0.29 3.80 -7.91
N SER A 45 0.42 2.98 -8.95
CA SER A 45 -0.71 2.15 -9.42
C SER A 45 -0.72 0.83 -8.67
N LEU A 46 -1.91 0.31 -8.40
CA LEU A 46 -2.03 -1.01 -7.79
C LEU A 46 -1.34 -2.07 -8.66
N ASN A 47 -1.32 -1.87 -9.98
CA ASN A 47 -0.63 -2.78 -10.90
C ASN A 47 0.89 -2.77 -10.75
N ASP A 48 1.43 -1.75 -10.10
CA ASP A 48 2.87 -1.63 -9.88
C ASP A 48 3.33 -2.41 -8.65
N ILE A 49 2.41 -2.91 -7.84
CA ILE A 49 2.75 -3.66 -6.63
C ILE A 49 3.28 -5.03 -7.02
N ASP A 50 4.50 -5.35 -6.56
CA ASP A 50 5.15 -6.63 -6.85
C ASP A 50 4.70 -7.73 -5.90
N THR A 51 4.49 -7.39 -4.65
CA THR A 51 4.25 -8.37 -3.59
C THR A 51 3.25 -7.84 -2.59
N ILE A 52 2.35 -8.70 -2.16
CA ILE A 52 1.40 -8.41 -1.08
C ILE A 52 1.64 -9.46 0.01
N ILE A 53 1.86 -8.98 1.21
CA ILE A 53 2.10 -9.85 2.35
C ILE A 53 0.94 -9.81 3.31
#